data_c76cd8183ec2698b6b47beeea97ac774
#
_entry.id   c76cd8183ec2698b6b47beeea97ac774
#
_cell.length_a   1.000
_cell.length_b   1.000
_cell.length_c   1.000
_cell.angle_alpha   90.00
_cell.angle_beta   90.00
_cell.angle_gamma   90.00
#
_symmetry.space_group_name_H-M   'P 1'
#
loop_
_entity.id
_entity.type
_entity.pdbx_description
1 polymer ?
#
loop_
_entity_poly.entity_id
_entity_poly.type
_entity_poly.pdbx_seq_one_letter_code
_entity_poly.pdbx_strand_id
1 'polypeptide(L)'
;MATDRFLLIKSWGCGFWSDVDHVMGQLLAAELTGRIPVVYWGSNSLYSESSKGNAFELYFEPISNYTIKELDQHGFTYYPPIWNGKNLTVEDLDKVAWAYRNLGDMMSSDANVVVSDVHYFVRPILAYIPKSHWAYGMTAHQIYRCLFDRYIRLKPDIQEEIQQFYDEYMKDSKPLLGVHIRGGDKVKEVEKLSNLNKRYHRAIQSFVRKYGIKKILLLTDCEDILKDFQKRYGKMVIYTDCKRGQVYDTQNAPHLTSYSERRRKGIEVIKDTYLASMCDFFIG
;
A
#
# COMPACT_ATOMS: atom_id res chain seq x y z
N MET A 1 -26.61 22.91 -13.46
CA MET A 1 -25.25 22.70 -12.90
C MET A 1 -24.96 21.23 -13.07
N ALA A 2 -23.77 20.87 -13.56
CA ALA A 2 -23.39 19.46 -13.61
C ALA A 2 -23.31 18.96 -12.17
N THR A 3 -24.01 17.87 -11.89
CA THR A 3 -23.96 17.22 -10.57
C THR A 3 -22.57 16.57 -10.42
N ASP A 4 -21.93 16.77 -9.29
CA ASP A 4 -20.66 16.10 -8.95
C ASP A 4 -20.79 14.58 -9.10
N ARG A 5 -19.79 13.95 -9.68
CA ARG A 5 -19.73 12.50 -9.89
C ARG A 5 -18.57 11.95 -9.06
N PHE A 6 -18.82 10.90 -8.32
CA PHE A 6 -17.88 10.36 -7.33
C PHE A 6 -17.41 8.95 -7.69
N LEU A 7 -16.20 8.63 -7.29
CA LEU A 7 -15.68 7.27 -7.22
C LEU A 7 -15.34 6.96 -5.76
N LEU A 8 -16.16 6.15 -5.12
CA LEU A 8 -15.89 5.65 -3.76
C LEU A 8 -14.93 4.46 -3.84
N ILE A 9 -13.75 4.61 -3.29
CA ILE A 9 -12.68 3.62 -3.26
C ILE A 9 -12.66 2.95 -1.90
N LYS A 10 -13.08 1.70 -1.82
CA LYS A 10 -13.15 0.94 -0.57
C LYS A 10 -11.91 0.09 -0.36
N SER A 11 -11.59 -0.23 0.91
CA SER A 11 -10.52 -1.20 1.19
C SER A 11 -10.86 -2.58 0.62
N TRP A 12 -9.85 -3.24 0.08
CA TRP A 12 -9.94 -4.63 -0.35
C TRP A 12 -9.85 -5.61 0.85
N GLY A 13 -9.26 -5.14 1.97
CA GLY A 13 -9.09 -5.92 3.19
C GLY A 13 -7.90 -6.88 3.13
N CYS A 14 -6.89 -6.51 2.40
CA CYS A 14 -5.63 -7.26 2.22
C CYS A 14 -4.45 -6.61 2.95
N GLY A 15 -3.23 -6.91 2.52
CA GLY A 15 -2.02 -6.24 3.02
C GLY A 15 -2.01 -4.76 2.70
N PHE A 16 -1.33 -3.96 3.54
CA PHE A 16 -1.34 -2.49 3.47
C PHE A 16 -1.10 -1.94 2.06
N TRP A 17 0.00 -2.34 1.44
CA TRP A 17 0.34 -1.86 0.10
C TRP A 17 -0.53 -2.45 -1.01
N SER A 18 -1.21 -3.56 -0.76
CA SER A 18 -2.23 -4.10 -1.68
C SER A 18 -3.47 -3.21 -1.70
N ASP A 19 -3.91 -2.72 -0.52
CA ASP A 19 -5.02 -1.76 -0.45
C ASP A 19 -4.62 -0.39 -1.03
N VAL A 20 -3.38 0.06 -0.84
CA VAL A 20 -2.85 1.28 -1.50
C VAL A 20 -2.75 1.08 -3.01
N ASP A 21 -2.31 -0.08 -3.50
CA ASP A 21 -2.25 -0.38 -4.94
C ASP A 21 -3.64 -0.29 -5.59
N HIS A 22 -4.67 -0.79 -4.91
CA HIS A 22 -6.05 -0.60 -5.32
C HIS A 22 -6.43 0.89 -5.38
N VAL A 23 -6.10 1.67 -4.36
CA VAL A 23 -6.34 3.12 -4.36
C VAL A 23 -5.67 3.77 -5.58
N MET A 24 -4.41 3.44 -5.87
CA MET A 24 -3.67 4.01 -7.01
C MET A 24 -4.34 3.69 -8.36
N GLY A 25 -4.78 2.44 -8.55
CA GLY A 25 -5.54 2.08 -9.75
C GLY A 25 -6.84 2.87 -9.87
N GLN A 26 -7.56 3.03 -8.77
CA GLN A 26 -8.83 3.76 -8.77
C GLN A 26 -8.66 5.28 -8.91
N LEU A 27 -7.56 5.86 -8.45
CA LEU A 27 -7.24 7.27 -8.70
C LEU A 27 -7.04 7.52 -10.19
N LEU A 28 -6.37 6.62 -10.92
CA LEU A 28 -6.28 6.70 -12.38
C LEU A 28 -7.66 6.59 -13.03
N ALA A 29 -8.50 5.66 -12.59
CA ALA A 29 -9.87 5.52 -13.09
C ALA A 29 -10.71 6.78 -12.81
N ALA A 30 -10.56 7.40 -11.65
CA ALA A 30 -11.24 8.65 -11.31
C ALA A 30 -10.85 9.79 -12.26
N GLU A 31 -9.55 9.96 -12.54
CA GLU A 31 -9.07 10.96 -13.52
C GLU A 31 -9.64 10.70 -14.92
N LEU A 32 -9.61 9.45 -15.39
CA LEU A 32 -10.09 9.07 -16.72
C LEU A 32 -11.60 9.25 -16.89
N THR A 33 -12.38 9.13 -15.84
CA THR A 33 -13.83 9.24 -15.85
C THR A 33 -14.35 10.60 -15.37
N GLY A 34 -13.43 11.52 -15.00
CA GLY A 34 -13.80 12.86 -14.48
C GLY A 34 -14.58 12.77 -13.16
N ARG A 35 -14.29 11.76 -12.30
CA ARG A 35 -14.95 11.56 -11.02
C ARG A 35 -14.08 12.08 -9.89
N ILE A 36 -14.73 12.56 -8.83
CA ILE A 36 -14.06 12.97 -7.59
C ILE A 36 -13.79 11.71 -6.77
N PRO A 37 -12.51 11.37 -6.47
CA PRO A 37 -12.20 10.21 -5.65
C PRO A 37 -12.50 10.47 -4.18
N VAL A 38 -13.12 9.49 -3.53
CA VAL A 38 -13.33 9.43 -2.09
C VAL A 38 -12.82 8.08 -1.60
N VAL A 39 -11.79 8.08 -0.76
CA VAL A 39 -11.23 6.84 -0.21
C VAL A 39 -11.86 6.56 1.14
N TYR A 40 -12.37 5.35 1.31
CA TYR A 40 -12.92 4.88 2.58
C TYR A 40 -12.47 3.46 2.88
N TRP A 41 -11.57 3.32 3.85
CA TRP A 41 -11.18 2.03 4.40
C TRP A 41 -11.96 1.77 5.68
N GLY A 42 -12.85 0.81 5.62
CA GLY A 42 -13.69 0.42 6.74
C GLY A 42 -13.01 -0.53 7.72
N SER A 43 -13.82 -1.19 8.55
CA SER A 43 -13.33 -2.12 9.58
C SER A 43 -12.78 -3.44 9.00
N ASN A 44 -13.08 -3.74 7.73
CA ASN A 44 -12.47 -4.86 7.00
C ASN A 44 -10.98 -4.64 6.68
N SER A 45 -10.48 -3.41 6.76
CA SER A 45 -9.05 -3.15 6.65
C SER A 45 -8.32 -3.76 7.86
N LEU A 46 -7.26 -4.50 7.60
CA LEU A 46 -6.37 -5.06 8.64
C LEU A 46 -5.68 -3.97 9.47
N TYR A 47 -5.79 -2.73 9.06
CA TYR A 47 -5.12 -1.55 9.60
C TYR A 47 -6.09 -0.54 10.22
N SER A 48 -7.37 -0.91 10.35
CA SER A 48 -8.39 -0.10 11.02
C SER A 48 -8.29 -0.23 12.54
N GLU A 49 -8.43 0.86 13.27
CA GLU A 49 -8.44 0.84 14.75
C GLU A 49 -9.82 0.56 15.34
N SER A 50 -10.88 0.88 14.60
CA SER A 50 -12.24 0.75 15.09
C SER A 50 -13.22 0.38 13.99
N SER A 51 -14.40 -0.06 14.39
CA SER A 51 -15.53 -0.31 13.48
C SER A 51 -16.13 0.98 12.90
N LYS A 52 -15.67 2.14 13.32
CA LYS A 52 -16.15 3.45 12.86
C LYS A 52 -14.96 4.30 12.47
N GLY A 53 -15.06 4.94 11.31
CA GLY A 53 -14.04 5.84 10.80
C GLY A 53 -13.38 5.32 9.54
N ASN A 54 -12.56 6.17 8.95
CA ASN A 54 -11.82 5.90 7.73
C ASN A 54 -10.37 5.54 8.06
N ALA A 55 -10.02 4.26 7.96
CA ALA A 55 -8.67 3.81 8.30
C ALA A 55 -7.59 4.37 7.35
N PHE A 56 -7.92 4.77 6.12
CA PHE A 56 -7.00 5.45 5.22
C PHE A 56 -6.46 6.75 5.84
N GLU A 57 -7.35 7.51 6.48
CA GLU A 57 -7.00 8.80 7.09
C GLU A 57 -6.22 8.68 8.42
N LEU A 58 -6.01 7.47 8.93
CA LEU A 58 -5.05 7.23 10.01
C LEU A 58 -3.60 7.40 9.53
N TYR A 59 -3.35 7.23 8.23
CA TYR A 59 -2.01 7.17 7.64
C TYR A 59 -1.74 8.28 6.63
N PHE A 60 -2.77 8.69 5.89
CA PHE A 60 -2.65 9.63 4.79
C PHE A 60 -3.60 10.82 4.96
N GLU A 61 -3.27 11.92 4.35
CA GLU A 61 -4.20 13.03 4.20
C GLU A 61 -5.34 12.64 3.26
N PRO A 62 -6.55 13.23 3.42
CA PRO A 62 -7.66 13.00 2.51
C PRO A 62 -7.28 13.29 1.05
N ILE A 63 -7.76 12.47 0.13
CA ILE A 63 -7.47 12.62 -1.31
C ILE A 63 -8.27 13.77 -1.93
N SER A 64 -9.44 14.07 -1.38
CA SER A 64 -10.31 15.17 -1.82
C SER A 64 -10.98 15.83 -0.61
N ASN A 65 -11.66 16.94 -0.86
CA ASN A 65 -12.42 17.65 0.19
C ASN A 65 -13.78 16.99 0.50
N TYR A 66 -14.06 15.84 -0.10
CA TYR A 66 -15.32 15.11 0.10
C TYR A 66 -15.08 13.87 0.95
N THR A 67 -16.08 13.55 1.75
CA THR A 67 -16.12 12.34 2.56
C THR A 67 -17.26 11.44 2.09
N ILE A 68 -17.38 10.25 2.67
CA ILE A 68 -18.46 9.32 2.34
C ILE A 68 -19.86 9.92 2.62
N LYS A 69 -19.97 10.94 3.47
CA LYS A 69 -21.24 11.59 3.83
C LYS A 69 -21.85 12.36 2.64
N GLU A 70 -21.01 13.00 1.84
CA GLU A 70 -21.48 13.76 0.68
C GLU A 70 -21.95 12.86 -0.45
N LEU A 71 -21.71 11.55 -0.37
CA LEU A 71 -22.15 10.57 -1.36
C LEU A 71 -23.57 10.04 -1.10
N ASP A 72 -24.18 10.34 0.06
CA ASP A 72 -25.57 10.01 0.37
C ASP A 72 -26.46 11.22 0.12
N GLN A 73 -26.84 11.45 -1.15
CA GLN A 73 -27.72 12.55 -1.52
C GLN A 73 -29.00 12.04 -2.17
N HIS A 74 -30.10 12.75 -1.91
CA HIS A 74 -31.37 12.44 -2.55
C HIS A 74 -31.26 12.54 -4.09
N GLY A 75 -31.74 11.52 -4.79
CA GLY A 75 -31.70 11.44 -6.25
C GLY A 75 -30.39 10.93 -6.83
N PHE A 76 -29.38 10.64 -6.04
CA PHE A 76 -28.16 9.99 -6.55
C PHE A 76 -28.44 8.57 -7.00
N THR A 77 -27.81 8.20 -8.10
CA THR A 77 -27.72 6.85 -8.62
C THR A 77 -26.39 6.22 -8.28
N TYR A 78 -26.37 4.90 -8.09
CA TYR A 78 -25.18 4.15 -7.65
C TYR A 78 -24.86 3.01 -8.60
N TYR A 79 -23.59 2.75 -8.78
CA TYR A 79 -23.08 1.60 -9.51
C TYR A 79 -22.02 0.87 -8.66
N PRO A 80 -22.06 -0.46 -8.54
CA PRO A 80 -23.15 -1.37 -8.96
C PRO A 80 -24.46 -1.12 -8.22
N PRO A 81 -25.60 -1.57 -8.78
CA PRO A 81 -26.95 -1.27 -8.23
C PRO A 81 -27.24 -1.78 -6.80
N ILE A 82 -26.37 -2.62 -6.26
CA ILE A 82 -26.47 -3.10 -4.87
C ILE A 82 -26.16 -1.98 -3.85
N TRP A 83 -25.46 -0.94 -4.28
CA TRP A 83 -25.11 0.20 -3.44
C TRP A 83 -26.21 1.27 -3.43
N ASN A 84 -26.30 1.97 -2.34
CA ASN A 84 -27.16 3.14 -2.14
C ASN A 84 -26.57 4.00 -1.00
N GLY A 85 -27.06 5.22 -0.78
CA GLY A 85 -26.52 6.12 0.24
C GLY A 85 -26.42 5.54 1.65
N LYS A 86 -27.33 4.62 2.01
CA LYS A 86 -27.41 4.06 3.37
C LYS A 86 -26.42 2.91 3.63
N ASN A 87 -25.89 2.28 2.59
CA ASN A 87 -25.03 1.10 2.74
C ASN A 87 -23.57 1.30 2.30
N LEU A 88 -23.16 2.53 1.97
CA LEU A 88 -21.80 2.81 1.50
C LEU A 88 -20.69 2.42 2.48
N THR A 89 -20.98 2.41 3.78
CA THR A 89 -20.06 1.99 4.84
C THR A 89 -20.07 0.48 5.10
N VAL A 90 -21.06 -0.24 4.56
CA VAL A 90 -21.16 -1.70 4.74
C VAL A 90 -19.99 -2.37 4.03
N GLU A 91 -19.37 -3.32 4.70
CA GLU A 91 -18.22 -4.04 4.21
C GLU A 91 -18.63 -5.37 3.60
N ASP A 92 -17.84 -5.84 2.63
CA ASP A 92 -18.01 -7.15 2.03
C ASP A 92 -19.41 -7.42 1.43
N LEU A 93 -20.19 -6.35 1.22
CA LEU A 93 -21.57 -6.45 0.75
C LEU A 93 -21.70 -7.29 -0.51
N ASP A 94 -20.64 -7.36 -1.30
CA ASP A 94 -20.69 -7.92 -2.62
C ASP A 94 -19.44 -8.73 -3.04
N LYS A 95 -18.64 -9.18 -2.10
CA LYS A 95 -17.50 -10.06 -2.42
C LYS A 95 -17.95 -11.33 -3.15
N VAL A 96 -19.18 -11.79 -2.91
CA VAL A 96 -19.75 -12.96 -3.57
C VAL A 96 -20.11 -12.67 -5.02
N ALA A 97 -20.48 -11.44 -5.33
CA ALA A 97 -20.90 -11.01 -6.68
C ALA A 97 -19.79 -10.30 -7.49
N TRP A 98 -18.58 -10.22 -6.98
CA TRP A 98 -17.48 -9.53 -7.67
C TRP A 98 -17.19 -10.09 -9.07
N ALA A 99 -17.45 -11.37 -9.32
CA ALA A 99 -17.28 -12.01 -10.62
C ALA A 99 -18.16 -11.40 -11.74
N TYR A 100 -19.23 -10.73 -11.38
CA TYR A 100 -20.14 -10.05 -12.32
C TYR A 100 -19.74 -8.61 -12.63
N ARG A 101 -18.67 -8.12 -12.00
CA ARG A 101 -18.17 -6.78 -12.21
C ARG A 101 -17.03 -6.80 -13.19
N ASN A 102 -17.02 -5.84 -14.07
CA ASN A 102 -15.91 -5.63 -14.96
C ASN A 102 -15.49 -4.16 -14.97
N LEU A 103 -14.23 -3.95 -15.29
CA LEU A 103 -13.65 -2.61 -15.32
C LEU A 103 -14.32 -1.72 -16.38
N GLY A 104 -14.71 -2.28 -17.52
CA GLY A 104 -15.36 -1.53 -18.59
C GLY A 104 -16.69 -0.93 -18.15
N ASP A 105 -17.53 -1.71 -17.48
CA ASP A 105 -18.81 -1.25 -16.94
C ASP A 105 -18.61 -0.17 -15.88
N MET A 106 -17.63 -0.34 -15.01
CA MET A 106 -17.27 0.66 -14.00
C MET A 106 -16.84 1.98 -14.66
N MET A 107 -15.98 1.91 -15.66
CA MET A 107 -15.44 3.09 -16.36
C MET A 107 -16.51 3.81 -17.20
N SER A 108 -17.50 3.11 -17.73
CA SER A 108 -18.57 3.66 -18.57
C SER A 108 -19.86 4.02 -17.83
N SER A 109 -19.94 3.75 -16.53
CA SER A 109 -21.14 4.00 -15.72
C SER A 109 -21.48 5.50 -15.68
N ASP A 110 -22.77 5.83 -15.85
CA ASP A 110 -23.29 7.19 -15.71
C ASP A 110 -23.80 7.51 -14.29
N ALA A 111 -23.71 6.55 -13.37
CA ALA A 111 -24.15 6.75 -11.98
C ALA A 111 -23.42 7.93 -11.32
N ASN A 112 -24.12 8.63 -10.41
CA ASN A 112 -23.52 9.72 -9.63
C ASN A 112 -22.38 9.19 -8.74
N VAL A 113 -22.57 8.02 -8.15
CA VAL A 113 -21.57 7.36 -7.29
C VAL A 113 -21.23 5.98 -7.87
N VAL A 114 -19.99 5.81 -8.27
CA VAL A 114 -19.42 4.49 -8.58
C VAL A 114 -18.67 4.00 -7.37
N VAL A 115 -18.97 2.78 -6.91
CA VAL A 115 -18.30 2.14 -5.77
C VAL A 115 -17.34 1.09 -6.27
N SER A 116 -16.07 1.24 -5.91
CA SER A 116 -15.01 0.29 -6.24
C SER A 116 -14.56 -0.43 -4.98
N ASP A 117 -15.05 -1.66 -4.81
CA ASP A 117 -14.75 -2.58 -3.72
C ASP A 117 -14.06 -3.87 -4.23
N VAL A 118 -13.77 -3.94 -5.52
CA VAL A 118 -13.01 -5.01 -6.19
C VAL A 118 -11.64 -4.49 -6.57
N HIS A 119 -10.60 -5.28 -6.32
CA HIS A 119 -9.23 -4.88 -6.55
C HIS A 119 -8.91 -4.67 -8.03
N TYR A 120 -8.68 -3.41 -8.41
CA TYR A 120 -8.15 -3.02 -9.70
C TYR A 120 -6.90 -2.15 -9.53
N PHE A 121 -5.78 -2.66 -9.95
CA PHE A 121 -4.53 -1.93 -9.98
C PHE A 121 -4.31 -1.22 -11.33
N VAL A 122 -3.23 -0.46 -11.48
CA VAL A 122 -2.99 0.40 -12.65
C VAL A 122 -2.98 -0.36 -13.99
N ARG A 123 -2.38 -1.57 -14.05
CA ARG A 123 -2.18 -2.29 -15.32
C ARG A 123 -3.45 -2.56 -16.13
N PRO A 124 -4.55 -3.08 -15.56
CA PRO A 124 -5.80 -3.26 -16.33
C PRO A 124 -6.36 -1.96 -16.88
N ILE A 125 -6.08 -0.83 -16.23
CA ILE A 125 -6.62 0.49 -16.61
C ILE A 125 -5.82 1.11 -17.77
N LEU A 126 -4.60 0.66 -18.06
CA LEU A 126 -3.78 1.20 -19.15
C LEU A 126 -4.49 1.19 -20.51
N ALA A 127 -5.33 0.19 -20.77
CA ALA A 127 -6.08 0.08 -22.03
C ALA A 127 -7.13 1.17 -22.22
N TYR A 128 -7.53 1.87 -21.17
CA TYR A 128 -8.54 2.94 -21.21
C TYR A 128 -7.94 4.34 -21.30
N ILE A 129 -6.61 4.48 -21.32
CA ILE A 129 -5.96 5.79 -21.32
C ILE A 129 -6.02 6.40 -22.74
N PRO A 130 -6.74 7.50 -22.93
CA PRO A 130 -6.81 8.16 -24.23
C PRO A 130 -5.52 8.92 -24.53
N LYS A 131 -5.26 9.18 -25.84
CA LYS A 131 -4.05 9.89 -26.30
C LYS A 131 -3.88 11.28 -25.68
N SER A 132 -4.97 11.91 -25.28
CA SER A 132 -4.96 13.25 -24.66
C SER A 132 -4.61 13.24 -23.18
N HIS A 133 -4.58 12.09 -22.52
CA HIS A 133 -4.31 11.99 -21.09
C HIS A 133 -2.81 11.97 -20.80
N TRP A 134 -2.37 12.61 -19.70
CA TRP A 134 -0.95 12.70 -19.32
C TRP A 134 -0.25 11.33 -19.19
N ALA A 135 -0.98 10.29 -18.80
CA ALA A 135 -0.44 8.95 -18.61
C ALA A 135 -0.31 8.14 -19.91
N TYR A 136 -0.73 8.69 -21.06
CA TYR A 136 -0.67 7.97 -22.33
C TYR A 136 0.76 7.61 -22.73
N GLY A 137 0.99 6.35 -23.04
CA GLY A 137 2.31 5.84 -23.42
C GLY A 137 3.28 5.62 -22.26
N MET A 138 2.88 5.94 -21.02
CA MET A 138 3.72 5.67 -19.85
C MET A 138 3.63 4.21 -19.40
N THR A 139 4.70 3.72 -18.79
CA THR A 139 4.69 2.43 -18.10
C THR A 139 3.89 2.52 -16.81
N ALA A 140 3.39 1.37 -16.33
CA ALA A 140 2.68 1.33 -15.05
C ALA A 140 3.52 1.93 -13.89
N HIS A 141 4.83 1.67 -13.84
CA HIS A 141 5.72 2.23 -12.82
C HIS A 141 5.78 3.77 -12.86
N GLN A 142 5.86 4.35 -14.04
CA GLN A 142 5.85 5.81 -14.19
C GLN A 142 4.52 6.41 -13.72
N ILE A 143 3.41 5.75 -14.08
CA ILE A 143 2.06 6.16 -13.64
C ILE A 143 1.93 6.07 -12.12
N TYR A 144 2.34 4.95 -11.51
CA TYR A 144 2.36 4.81 -10.05
C TYR A 144 3.11 5.95 -9.38
N ARG A 145 4.31 6.26 -9.85
CA ARG A 145 5.11 7.36 -9.28
C ARG A 145 4.36 8.70 -9.38
N CYS A 146 3.82 9.03 -10.56
CA CYS A 146 3.09 10.29 -10.76
C CYS A 146 1.85 10.39 -9.87
N LEU A 147 1.06 9.30 -9.75
CA LEU A 147 -0.11 9.26 -8.89
C LEU A 147 0.27 9.38 -7.41
N PHE A 148 1.30 8.64 -7.00
CA PHE A 148 1.81 8.68 -5.63
C PHE A 148 2.25 10.09 -5.26
N ASP A 149 3.08 10.72 -6.08
CA ASP A 149 3.57 12.08 -5.85
C ASP A 149 2.44 13.13 -5.86
N ARG A 150 1.34 12.87 -6.57
CA ARG A 150 0.20 13.78 -6.66
C ARG A 150 -0.79 13.64 -5.51
N TYR A 151 -1.11 12.43 -5.11
CA TYR A 151 -2.24 12.15 -4.24
C TYR A 151 -1.87 11.66 -2.84
N ILE A 152 -0.74 10.95 -2.66
CA ILE A 152 -0.43 10.33 -1.39
C ILE A 152 0.43 11.27 -0.54
N ARG A 153 -0.13 11.70 0.57
CA ARG A 153 0.55 12.52 1.58
C ARG A 153 0.44 11.83 2.92
N LEU A 154 1.57 11.54 3.53
CA LEU A 154 1.60 10.98 4.88
C LEU A 154 1.07 11.98 5.91
N LYS A 155 0.47 11.46 6.98
CA LYS A 155 0.23 12.27 8.17
C LYS A 155 1.55 12.81 8.72
N PRO A 156 1.54 14.07 9.25
CA PRO A 156 2.78 14.74 9.70
C PRO A 156 3.56 13.95 10.76
N ASP A 157 2.87 13.34 11.72
CA ASP A 157 3.49 12.54 12.79
C ASP A 157 4.23 11.30 12.24
N ILE A 158 3.69 10.66 11.21
CA ILE A 158 4.35 9.52 10.55
C ILE A 158 5.57 9.99 9.77
N GLN A 159 5.44 11.11 9.06
CA GLN A 159 6.56 11.71 8.32
C GLN A 159 7.70 12.09 9.26
N GLU A 160 7.38 12.68 10.41
CA GLU A 160 8.34 13.05 11.44
C GLU A 160 9.06 11.82 12.00
N GLU A 161 8.35 10.74 12.33
CA GLU A 161 8.96 9.50 12.82
C GLU A 161 9.93 8.90 11.80
N ILE A 162 9.59 8.92 10.51
CA ILE A 162 10.47 8.45 9.44
C ILE A 162 11.72 9.32 9.35
N GLN A 163 11.55 10.65 9.37
CA GLN A 163 12.65 11.59 9.28
C GLN A 163 13.60 11.50 10.47
N GLN A 164 13.08 11.36 11.69
CA GLN A 164 13.88 11.15 12.89
C GLN A 164 14.76 9.90 12.77
N PHE A 165 14.18 8.78 12.34
CA PHE A 165 14.95 7.55 12.14
C PHE A 165 16.03 7.71 11.07
N TYR A 166 15.70 8.36 9.94
CA TYR A 166 16.67 8.64 8.88
C TYR A 166 17.83 9.50 9.39
N ASP A 167 17.53 10.59 10.09
CA ASP A 167 18.54 11.50 10.60
C ASP A 167 19.46 10.83 11.65
N GLU A 168 18.92 9.95 12.48
CA GLU A 168 19.67 9.26 13.54
C GLU A 168 20.55 8.13 13.00
N TYR A 169 20.04 7.31 12.07
CA TYR A 169 20.72 6.06 11.69
C TYR A 169 21.25 6.02 10.26
N MET A 170 20.73 6.82 9.34
CA MET A 170 20.97 6.65 7.90
C MET A 170 21.74 7.81 7.24
N LYS A 171 21.46 9.04 7.63
CA LYS A 171 21.93 10.27 6.98
C LYS A 171 23.43 10.29 6.70
N ASP A 172 24.25 9.98 7.71
CA ASP A 172 25.71 10.02 7.65
C ASP A 172 26.35 8.68 7.27
N SER A 173 25.53 7.71 6.89
CA SER A 173 25.93 6.32 6.66
C SER A 173 25.92 5.91 5.18
N LYS A 174 25.85 6.87 4.27
CA LYS A 174 25.88 6.60 2.82
C LYS A 174 27.24 6.11 2.30
N PRO A 175 27.28 5.25 1.27
CA PRO A 175 26.14 4.67 0.57
C PRO A 175 25.43 3.56 1.34
N LEU A 176 24.10 3.55 1.24
CA LEU A 176 23.19 2.64 1.93
C LEU A 176 22.63 1.57 0.99
N LEU A 177 22.52 0.35 1.47
CA LEU A 177 21.86 -0.74 0.78
C LEU A 177 20.59 -1.15 1.54
N GLY A 178 19.42 -0.91 0.96
CA GLY A 178 18.16 -1.50 1.43
C GLY A 178 18.08 -2.97 1.02
N VAL A 179 17.69 -3.83 1.95
CA VAL A 179 17.50 -5.26 1.71
C VAL A 179 16.18 -5.69 2.30
N HIS A 180 15.25 -6.18 1.46
CA HIS A 180 13.96 -6.68 1.90
C HIS A 180 13.91 -8.21 1.77
N ILE A 181 13.74 -8.89 2.88
CA ILE A 181 13.65 -10.35 2.94
C ILE A 181 12.40 -10.77 3.73
N ARG A 182 11.51 -11.50 3.06
CA ARG A 182 10.34 -12.12 3.67
C ARG A 182 10.67 -13.50 4.21
N GLY A 183 10.22 -13.79 5.42
CA GLY A 183 10.48 -15.08 6.08
C GLY A 183 9.24 -15.75 6.69
N GLY A 184 8.12 -15.02 6.78
CA GLY A 184 6.91 -15.47 7.43
C GLY A 184 5.99 -16.30 6.53
N ASP A 185 4.76 -15.84 6.34
CA ASP A 185 3.65 -16.53 5.65
C ASP A 185 3.88 -16.78 4.15
N LYS A 186 4.71 -15.98 3.49
CA LYS A 186 4.94 -16.06 2.04
C LYS A 186 5.57 -17.37 1.57
N VAL A 187 6.04 -18.21 2.46
CA VAL A 187 6.51 -19.57 2.11
C VAL A 187 5.41 -20.45 1.51
N LYS A 188 4.13 -20.15 1.79
CA LYS A 188 2.99 -20.82 1.17
C LYS A 188 2.75 -20.38 -0.27
N GLU A 189 3.11 -19.14 -0.59
CA GLU A 189 2.89 -18.55 -1.92
C GLU A 189 4.09 -18.73 -2.85
N VAL A 190 5.31 -18.77 -2.29
CA VAL A 190 6.55 -18.84 -3.06
C VAL A 190 7.31 -20.14 -2.70
N GLU A 191 7.25 -21.11 -3.59
CA GLU A 191 8.02 -22.33 -3.46
C GLU A 191 9.53 -22.04 -3.36
N LYS A 192 10.21 -22.68 -2.42
CA LYS A 192 11.68 -22.53 -2.23
C LYS A 192 12.12 -21.13 -1.77
N LEU A 193 11.23 -20.35 -1.13
CA LEU A 193 11.57 -19.02 -0.60
C LEU A 193 12.85 -19.04 0.25
N SER A 194 13.05 -20.06 1.10
CA SER A 194 14.26 -20.22 1.90
C SER A 194 15.56 -20.31 1.08
N ASN A 195 15.51 -20.94 -0.10
CA ASN A 195 16.66 -21.05 -1.00
C ASN A 195 16.92 -19.72 -1.71
N LEU A 196 15.88 -18.96 -2.04
CA LEU A 196 16.00 -17.61 -2.56
C LEU A 196 16.64 -16.71 -1.51
N ASN A 197 16.18 -16.76 -0.27
CA ASN A 197 16.71 -15.97 0.84
C ASN A 197 18.22 -16.20 1.04
N LYS A 198 18.73 -17.42 0.88
CA LYS A 198 20.18 -17.71 0.93
C LYS A 198 21.01 -17.02 -0.16
N ARG A 199 20.42 -16.68 -1.31
CA ARG A 199 21.12 -16.00 -2.41
C ARG A 199 21.37 -14.52 -2.12
N TYR A 200 20.58 -13.90 -1.25
CA TYR A 200 20.74 -12.50 -0.87
C TYR A 200 22.15 -12.18 -0.36
N HIS A 201 22.74 -13.05 0.45
CA HIS A 201 24.09 -12.81 1.00
C HIS A 201 25.15 -12.65 -0.08
N ARG A 202 25.07 -13.40 -1.19
CA ARG A 202 26.02 -13.24 -2.31
C ARG A 202 25.83 -11.88 -3.00
N ALA A 203 24.58 -11.50 -3.25
CA ALA A 203 24.27 -10.20 -3.83
C ALA A 203 24.74 -9.06 -2.93
N ILE A 204 24.41 -9.10 -1.63
CA ILE A 204 24.86 -8.11 -0.64
C ILE A 204 26.38 -7.98 -0.64
N GLN A 205 27.12 -9.08 -0.54
CA GLN A 205 28.58 -9.05 -0.55
C GLN A 205 29.15 -8.45 -1.85
N SER A 206 28.50 -8.69 -2.98
CA SER A 206 28.88 -8.07 -4.26
C SER A 206 28.68 -6.57 -4.23
N PHE A 207 27.52 -6.09 -3.72
CA PHE A 207 27.23 -4.65 -3.57
C PHE A 207 28.18 -3.98 -2.58
N VAL A 208 28.42 -4.60 -1.42
CA VAL A 208 29.38 -4.07 -0.42
C VAL A 208 30.76 -3.84 -1.05
N ARG A 209 31.28 -4.84 -1.78
CA ARG A 209 32.61 -4.72 -2.43
C ARG A 209 32.61 -3.73 -3.56
N LYS A 210 31.59 -3.74 -4.43
CA LYS A 210 31.56 -2.93 -5.65
C LYS A 210 31.29 -1.45 -5.37
N TYR A 211 30.43 -1.14 -4.41
CA TYR A 211 29.95 0.21 -4.17
C TYR A 211 30.37 0.79 -2.81
N GLY A 212 31.17 0.07 -2.04
CA GLY A 212 31.65 0.53 -0.74
C GLY A 212 30.53 0.77 0.27
N ILE A 213 29.49 -0.09 0.27
CA ILE A 213 28.33 0.05 1.15
C ILE A 213 28.76 0.14 2.60
N LYS A 214 28.33 1.19 3.30
CA LYS A 214 28.65 1.43 4.72
C LYS A 214 27.65 0.80 5.66
N LYS A 215 26.36 0.84 5.29
CA LYS A 215 25.27 0.30 6.10
C LYS A 215 24.24 -0.44 5.23
N ILE A 216 23.58 -1.41 5.85
CA ILE A 216 22.53 -2.23 5.27
C ILE A 216 21.27 -1.98 6.08
N LEU A 217 20.26 -1.37 5.48
CA LEU A 217 18.91 -1.30 6.06
C LEU A 217 18.20 -2.62 5.78
N LEU A 218 18.03 -3.44 6.82
CA LEU A 218 17.32 -4.71 6.71
C LEU A 218 15.84 -4.52 7.04
N LEU A 219 15.00 -4.85 6.07
CA LEU A 219 13.55 -4.89 6.17
C LEU A 219 13.12 -6.36 6.16
N THR A 220 12.60 -6.84 7.27
CA THR A 220 12.15 -8.23 7.40
C THR A 220 11.06 -8.38 8.45
N ASP A 221 10.10 -9.24 8.16
CA ASP A 221 9.04 -9.66 9.07
C ASP A 221 9.45 -10.81 10.00
N CYS A 222 10.75 -11.18 10.01
CA CYS A 222 11.24 -12.37 10.68
C CYS A 222 12.42 -12.11 11.59
N GLU A 223 12.30 -12.50 12.85
CA GLU A 223 13.33 -12.34 13.89
C GLU A 223 14.60 -13.16 13.62
N ASP A 224 14.45 -14.37 13.10
CA ASP A 224 15.62 -15.23 12.84
C ASP A 224 16.48 -14.70 11.69
N ILE A 225 15.85 -14.07 10.68
CA ILE A 225 16.56 -13.39 9.60
C ILE A 225 17.34 -12.20 10.15
N LEU A 226 16.73 -11.40 11.02
CA LEU A 226 17.42 -10.28 11.68
C LEU A 226 18.64 -10.76 12.46
N LYS A 227 18.51 -11.80 13.28
CA LYS A 227 19.63 -12.38 14.05
C LYS A 227 20.76 -12.90 13.15
N ASP A 228 20.44 -13.57 12.03
CA ASP A 228 21.46 -14.02 11.07
C ASP A 228 22.20 -12.81 10.46
N PHE A 229 21.48 -11.74 10.08
CA PHE A 229 22.11 -10.54 9.55
C PHE A 229 22.99 -9.83 10.57
N GLN A 230 22.54 -9.69 11.81
CA GLN A 230 23.33 -9.12 12.89
C GLN A 230 24.61 -9.92 13.13
N LYS A 231 24.53 -11.25 13.11
CA LYS A 231 25.70 -12.15 13.24
C LYS A 231 26.70 -11.98 12.08
N ARG A 232 26.21 -11.84 10.84
CA ARG A 232 27.05 -11.77 9.64
C ARG A 232 27.65 -10.41 9.39
N TYR A 233 26.88 -9.36 9.56
CA TYR A 233 27.23 -8.00 9.16
C TYR A 233 27.45 -7.06 10.35
N GLY A 234 27.11 -7.47 11.56
CA GLY A 234 27.36 -6.75 12.80
C GLY A 234 26.86 -5.32 12.76
N LYS A 235 27.75 -4.38 13.03
CA LYS A 235 27.43 -2.94 13.08
C LYS A 235 27.02 -2.31 11.75
N MET A 236 27.11 -3.05 10.63
CA MET A 236 26.61 -2.56 9.35
C MET A 236 25.09 -2.62 9.25
N VAL A 237 24.41 -3.43 10.05
CA VAL A 237 22.96 -3.62 9.97
C VAL A 237 22.24 -2.51 10.71
N ILE A 238 21.33 -1.84 10.00
CA ILE A 238 20.29 -0.96 10.53
C ILE A 238 18.95 -1.67 10.35
N TYR A 239 18.06 -1.54 11.29
CA TYR A 239 16.72 -2.11 11.23
C TYR A 239 15.76 -1.29 12.09
N THR A 240 14.49 -1.29 11.76
CA THR A 240 13.43 -0.66 12.54
C THR A 240 12.99 -1.55 13.71
N ASP A 241 12.32 -0.98 14.67
CA ASP A 241 11.75 -1.66 15.83
C ASP A 241 10.40 -2.35 15.55
N CYS A 242 10.10 -2.64 14.28
CA CYS A 242 8.86 -3.29 13.89
C CYS A 242 8.70 -4.69 14.51
N LYS A 243 7.44 -5.09 14.71
CA LYS A 243 7.12 -6.43 15.23
C LYS A 243 7.50 -7.50 14.21
N ARG A 244 8.21 -8.54 14.66
CA ARG A 244 8.64 -9.66 13.84
C ARG A 244 8.08 -10.97 14.34
N GLY A 245 7.79 -11.89 13.43
CA GLY A 245 7.42 -13.26 13.72
C GLY A 245 8.61 -14.22 13.61
N GLN A 246 8.33 -15.51 13.73
CA GLN A 246 9.31 -16.57 13.49
C GLN A 246 9.33 -16.97 12.00
N VAL A 247 10.45 -17.58 11.58
CA VAL A 247 10.57 -18.14 10.21
C VAL A 247 9.49 -19.20 9.99
N TYR A 248 8.82 -19.09 8.84
CA TYR A 248 7.78 -20.04 8.40
C TYR A 248 6.54 -20.13 9.29
N ASP A 249 6.38 -19.24 10.25
CA ASP A 249 5.14 -19.16 11.02
C ASP A 249 4.05 -18.47 10.19
N THR A 250 3.24 -19.30 9.57
CA THR A 250 2.17 -18.83 8.68
C THR A 250 0.87 -18.48 9.42
N GLN A 251 0.77 -18.81 10.70
CA GLN A 251 -0.42 -18.53 11.51
C GLN A 251 -0.26 -17.24 12.33
N ASN A 252 0.96 -16.94 12.76
CA ASN A 252 1.27 -15.77 13.57
C ASN A 252 2.11 -14.73 12.81
N ALA A 253 1.92 -14.63 11.50
CA ALA A 253 2.56 -13.58 10.72
C ALA A 253 2.20 -12.20 11.30
N PRO A 254 3.15 -11.24 11.39
CA PRO A 254 2.91 -9.95 12.05
C PRO A 254 1.67 -9.21 11.58
N HIS A 255 1.34 -9.28 10.29
CA HIS A 255 0.15 -8.63 9.74
C HIS A 255 -1.17 -9.30 10.15
N LEU A 256 -1.15 -10.57 10.59
CA LEU A 256 -2.31 -11.32 11.09
C LEU A 256 -2.44 -11.24 12.61
N THR A 257 -1.36 -10.90 13.32
CA THR A 257 -1.40 -10.83 14.79
C THR A 257 -2.08 -9.57 15.28
N SER A 258 -2.69 -9.64 16.46
CA SER A 258 -3.24 -8.48 17.13
C SER A 258 -2.12 -7.55 17.60
N TYR A 259 -2.24 -6.28 17.27
CA TYR A 259 -1.50 -5.19 17.88
C TYR A 259 -2.39 -4.55 18.95
N SER A 260 -1.82 -4.11 20.05
CA SER A 260 -2.52 -3.28 21.03
C SER A 260 -3.03 -1.99 20.37
N GLU A 261 -2.23 -1.47 19.43
CA GLU A 261 -2.56 -0.32 18.59
C GLU A 261 -2.48 -0.74 17.11
N ARG A 262 -3.61 -0.92 16.45
CA ARG A 262 -3.64 -1.34 15.05
C ARG A 262 -3.01 -0.31 14.12
N ARG A 263 -3.12 0.99 14.45
CA ARG A 263 -2.45 2.06 13.70
C ARG A 263 -0.94 1.86 13.65
N ARG A 264 -0.31 1.43 14.75
CA ARG A 264 1.14 1.16 14.79
C ARG A 264 1.57 0.14 13.73
N LYS A 265 0.77 -0.89 13.50
CA LYS A 265 1.01 -1.89 12.46
C LYS A 265 1.15 -1.28 11.05
N GLY A 266 0.28 -0.33 10.70
CA GLY A 266 0.39 0.37 9.41
C GLY A 266 1.59 1.32 9.35
N ILE A 267 1.88 2.03 10.46
CA ILE A 267 3.06 2.91 10.56
C ILE A 267 4.35 2.13 10.33
N GLU A 268 4.51 0.95 10.93
CA GLU A 268 5.69 0.10 10.74
C GLU A 268 5.91 -0.26 9.26
N VAL A 269 4.85 -0.66 8.56
CA VAL A 269 4.91 -0.99 7.12
C VAL A 269 5.26 0.24 6.26
N ILE A 270 4.68 1.40 6.59
CA ILE A 270 4.98 2.67 5.91
C ILE A 270 6.42 3.07 6.14
N LYS A 271 6.86 3.10 7.40
CA LYS A 271 8.22 3.47 7.81
C LYS A 271 9.27 2.65 7.07
N ASP A 272 9.13 1.34 7.08
CA ASP A 272 10.04 0.43 6.38
C ASP A 272 10.13 0.75 4.89
N THR A 273 9.00 0.98 4.23
CA THR A 273 8.97 1.25 2.79
C THR A 273 9.59 2.61 2.45
N TYR A 274 9.28 3.65 3.22
CA TYR A 274 9.85 4.98 2.97
C TYR A 274 11.36 5.01 3.25
N LEU A 275 11.81 4.38 4.32
CA LEU A 275 13.25 4.26 4.60
C LEU A 275 13.98 3.47 3.51
N ALA A 276 13.36 2.41 2.97
CA ALA A 276 13.90 1.68 1.82
C ALA A 276 14.10 2.58 0.60
N SER A 277 13.15 3.48 0.34
CA SER A 277 13.21 4.42 -0.79
C SER A 277 14.32 5.48 -0.64
N MET A 278 14.84 5.70 0.57
CA MET A 278 15.95 6.61 0.87
C MET A 278 17.33 5.97 0.75
N CYS A 279 17.38 4.66 0.50
CA CYS A 279 18.63 3.93 0.25
C CYS A 279 19.17 4.22 -1.15
N ASP A 280 20.51 4.18 -1.32
CA ASP A 280 21.17 4.39 -2.60
C ASP A 280 21.02 3.17 -3.53
N PHE A 281 20.89 1.98 -2.94
CA PHE A 281 20.68 0.71 -3.65
C PHE A 281 19.62 -0.11 -2.91
N PHE A 282 18.94 -1.01 -3.66
CA PHE A 282 17.92 -1.89 -3.10
C PHE A 282 18.01 -3.31 -3.67
N ILE A 283 17.82 -4.31 -2.81
CA ILE A 283 17.67 -5.73 -3.13
C ILE A 283 16.38 -6.23 -2.47
N GLY A 284 15.44 -6.76 -3.27
CA GLY A 284 14.19 -7.31 -2.80
C GLY A 284 13.63 -8.39 -3.70
#